data_aca3a14484776fa64869c1252e86fea1
#
_entry.id   aca3a14484776fa64869c1252e86fea1
#
_cell.length_a   1.000
_cell.length_b   1.000
_cell.length_c   1.000
_cell.angle_alpha   90.00
_cell.angle_beta   90.00
_cell.angle_gamma   90.00
#
_symmetry.space_group_name_H-M   'P 1'
#
loop_
_entity.id
_entity.type
_entity.pdbx_description
1 polymer ?
#
loop_
_entity_poly.entity_id
_entity_poly.type
_entity_poly.pdbx_seq_one_letter_code
_entity_poly.pdbx_strand_id
1 'polypeptide(L)'
;YTEHVRDPKPFVTVEGKIRFVLGAQREDLSGTALLYEMDDLNAEPHLLGELNIPAFDNRQVFMWECPDLFKLGGKDVFIWSPQGKLREAHQFQNNYHAVYAVGKLEGLTFHAEHIAELDQGFDFYAPQTFAGLSKTENAILFGWIGLPDLTYPTDKFKWHSALTLPRELRLEGNKIHQYPIAKTYENLTALSTLQ
;
A
#
# COMPACT_ATOMS: atom_id res chain seq x y z
N TYR A 1 -7.30 20.62 4.14
CA TYR A 1 -7.31 19.58 3.11
C TYR A 1 -8.49 19.80 2.18
N THR A 2 -8.39 19.28 0.97
CA THR A 2 -9.52 19.24 0.02
C THR A 2 -10.56 18.17 0.44
N GLU A 3 -11.59 17.94 -0.37
CA GLU A 3 -12.56 16.85 -0.15
C GLU A 3 -11.98 15.45 -0.37
N HIS A 4 -10.74 15.36 -0.88
CA HIS A 4 -10.05 14.10 -1.14
C HIS A 4 -9.34 13.61 0.14
N VAL A 5 -10.11 13.01 1.05
CA VAL A 5 -9.64 12.30 2.24
C VAL A 5 -10.35 10.95 2.28
N ARG A 6 -9.60 9.83 2.22
CA ARG A 6 -10.16 8.48 2.06
C ARG A 6 -9.23 7.35 2.45
N ASP A 7 -9.73 6.13 2.36
CA ASP A 7 -9.01 4.87 2.49
C ASP A 7 -8.41 4.65 3.89
N PRO A 8 -9.24 4.62 4.96
CA PRO A 8 -8.73 4.40 6.31
C PRO A 8 -8.17 2.99 6.49
N LYS A 9 -6.93 2.89 6.98
CA LYS A 9 -6.30 1.64 7.39
C LYS A 9 -6.04 1.63 8.89
N PRO A 10 -6.84 0.89 9.69
CA PRO A 10 -6.66 0.82 11.12
C PRO A 10 -5.60 -0.20 11.52
N PHE A 11 -4.91 0.09 12.64
CA PHE A 11 -4.04 -0.84 13.36
C PHE A 11 -4.09 -0.53 14.88
N VAL A 12 -3.69 -1.52 15.68
CA VAL A 12 -3.65 -1.37 17.13
C VAL A 12 -2.20 -1.21 17.57
N THR A 13 -1.91 -0.19 18.38
CA THR A 13 -0.59 0.02 18.96
C THR A 13 -0.28 -0.99 20.06
N VAL A 14 0.97 -1.06 20.50
CA VAL A 14 1.38 -1.91 21.62
C VAL A 14 0.73 -1.50 22.95
N GLU A 15 0.36 -0.22 23.08
CA GLU A 15 -0.37 0.33 24.24
C GLU A 15 -1.88 0.07 24.16
N GLY A 16 -2.36 -0.58 23.09
CA GLY A 16 -3.77 -0.93 22.89
C GLY A 16 -4.64 0.19 22.30
N LYS A 17 -4.05 1.33 21.92
CA LYS A 17 -4.77 2.40 21.21
C LYS A 17 -5.01 2.01 19.76
N ILE A 18 -6.09 2.53 19.20
CA ILE A 18 -6.40 2.37 17.79
C ILE A 18 -5.81 3.55 17.03
N ARG A 19 -4.99 3.28 16.04
CA ARG A 19 -4.54 4.26 15.05
C ARG A 19 -5.03 3.88 13.68
N PHE A 20 -5.17 4.89 12.81
CA PHE A 20 -5.42 4.65 11.40
C PHE A 20 -4.75 5.72 10.54
N VAL A 21 -4.28 5.29 9.39
CA VAL A 21 -3.78 6.20 8.36
C VAL A 21 -4.87 6.43 7.32
N LEU A 22 -4.93 7.67 6.80
CA LEU A 22 -5.82 8.10 5.73
C LEU A 22 -5.01 8.71 4.61
N GLY A 23 -5.34 8.40 3.37
CA GLY A 23 -4.86 9.16 2.21
C GLY A 23 -5.55 10.52 2.14
N ALA A 24 -4.80 11.55 1.78
CA ALA A 24 -5.33 12.90 1.70
C ALA A 24 -4.66 13.75 0.62
N GLN A 25 -5.35 14.82 0.22
CA GLN A 25 -4.82 15.89 -0.61
C GLN A 25 -4.86 17.19 0.18
N ARG A 26 -3.74 17.93 0.20
CA ARG A 26 -3.67 19.27 0.77
C ARG A 26 -4.36 20.29 -0.13
N GLU A 27 -4.63 21.49 0.40
CA GLU A 27 -5.22 22.59 -0.35
C GLU A 27 -4.34 23.10 -1.52
N ASP A 28 -3.02 22.89 -1.43
CA ASP A 28 -2.07 23.15 -2.52
C ASP A 28 -2.06 22.05 -3.59
N LEU A 29 -2.98 21.09 -3.50
CA LEU A 29 -3.16 19.94 -4.37
C LEU A 29 -2.02 18.91 -4.30
N SER A 30 -1.23 18.91 -3.26
CA SER A 30 -0.22 17.87 -3.02
C SER A 30 -0.77 16.70 -2.19
N GLY A 31 -0.33 15.48 -2.52
CA GLY A 31 -0.71 14.27 -1.79
C GLY A 31 -0.02 14.13 -0.45
N THR A 32 -0.71 13.57 0.54
CA THR A 32 -0.19 13.24 1.87
C THR A 32 -0.95 12.08 2.50
N ALA A 33 -0.52 11.63 3.67
CA ALA A 33 -1.27 10.72 4.52
C ALA A 33 -1.40 11.32 5.93
N LEU A 34 -2.56 11.13 6.53
CA LEU A 34 -2.91 11.61 7.87
C LEU A 34 -2.87 10.44 8.84
N LEU A 35 -2.30 10.65 10.02
CA LEU A 35 -2.33 9.68 11.12
C LEU A 35 -3.28 10.17 12.21
N TYR A 36 -4.25 9.33 12.53
CA TYR A 36 -5.21 9.55 13.62
C TYR A 36 -5.02 8.52 14.73
N GLU A 37 -5.45 8.90 15.93
CA GLU A 37 -5.50 8.02 17.09
C GLU A 37 -6.84 8.14 17.82
N MET A 38 -7.31 7.02 18.38
CA MET A 38 -8.46 6.97 19.26
C MET A 38 -8.21 5.95 20.37
N ASP A 39 -8.79 6.16 21.56
CA ASP A 39 -8.61 5.26 22.70
C ASP A 39 -9.37 3.95 22.52
N ASP A 40 -10.58 4.01 21.98
CA ASP A 40 -11.42 2.88 21.64
C ASP A 40 -12.37 3.23 20.47
N LEU A 41 -13.16 2.26 20.01
CA LEU A 41 -14.07 2.45 18.87
C LEU A 41 -15.24 3.43 19.11
N ASN A 42 -15.49 3.84 20.33
CA ASN A 42 -16.52 4.81 20.67
C ASN A 42 -15.94 6.22 20.92
N ALA A 43 -14.62 6.31 20.99
CA ALA A 43 -13.93 7.58 21.20
C ALA A 43 -13.87 8.39 19.90
N GLU A 44 -13.90 9.72 20.03
CA GLU A 44 -13.66 10.61 18.90
C GLU A 44 -12.18 10.49 18.45
N PRO A 45 -11.93 10.23 17.15
CA PRO A 45 -10.58 10.20 16.65
C PRO A 45 -9.96 11.60 16.63
N HIS A 46 -8.72 11.71 17.05
CA HIS A 46 -7.97 12.94 16.96
C HIS A 46 -6.81 12.82 15.98
N LEU A 47 -6.59 13.87 15.21
CA LEU A 47 -5.49 13.97 14.25
C LEU A 47 -4.17 14.12 15.01
N LEU A 48 -3.26 13.18 14.83
CA LEU A 48 -1.87 13.30 15.31
C LEU A 48 -1.06 14.21 14.38
N GLY A 49 -1.29 14.13 13.08
CA GLY A 49 -0.63 14.94 12.05
C GLY A 49 -0.47 14.24 10.71
N GLU A 50 0.35 14.82 9.86
CA GLU A 50 0.70 14.28 8.55
C GLU A 50 1.94 13.38 8.64
N LEU A 51 1.93 12.26 7.91
CA LEU A 51 3.12 11.45 7.74
C LEU A 51 4.11 12.16 6.82
N ASN A 52 5.34 12.26 7.27
CA ASN A 52 6.45 12.79 6.49
C ASN A 52 7.41 11.67 6.08
N ILE A 53 7.69 11.56 4.79
CA ILE A 53 8.66 10.61 4.23
C ILE A 53 9.73 11.41 3.47
N PRO A 54 10.76 11.94 4.13
CA PRO A 54 11.72 12.86 3.52
C PRO A 54 12.45 12.29 2.29
N ALA A 55 12.61 10.97 2.24
CA ALA A 55 13.26 10.28 1.13
C ALA A 55 12.38 10.11 -0.12
N PHE A 56 11.07 10.39 -0.03
CA PHE A 56 10.16 10.27 -1.16
C PHE A 56 10.00 11.61 -1.89
N ASP A 57 10.28 11.62 -3.18
CA ASP A 57 10.03 12.78 -4.02
C ASP A 57 8.53 12.93 -4.30
N ASN A 58 7.89 13.86 -3.60
CA ASN A 58 6.45 14.13 -3.68
C ASN A 58 6.10 15.20 -4.75
N ARG A 59 7.05 15.64 -5.57
CA ARG A 59 6.78 16.63 -6.62
C ARG A 59 5.77 16.09 -7.63
N GLN A 60 4.76 16.88 -7.96
CA GLN A 60 3.63 16.56 -8.83
C GLN A 60 2.72 15.42 -8.34
N VAL A 61 3.01 14.83 -7.19
CA VAL A 61 2.10 13.86 -6.58
C VAL A 61 0.91 14.60 -5.98
N PHE A 62 -0.25 14.41 -6.58
CA PHE A 62 -1.45 15.16 -6.20
C PHE A 62 -2.39 14.40 -5.25
N MET A 63 -2.17 13.12 -5.03
CA MET A 63 -2.93 12.31 -4.07
C MET A 63 -2.12 11.11 -3.59
N TRP A 64 -2.27 10.76 -2.31
CA TRP A 64 -1.87 9.46 -1.78
C TRP A 64 -3.12 8.65 -1.46
N GLU A 65 -3.33 7.56 -2.16
CA GLU A 65 -4.45 6.64 -1.92
C GLU A 65 -3.99 5.37 -1.23
N CYS A 66 -4.95 4.66 -0.64
CA CYS A 66 -4.77 3.32 -0.08
C CYS A 66 -3.55 3.17 0.84
N PRO A 67 -3.29 4.09 1.80
CA PRO A 67 -2.16 3.95 2.69
C PRO A 67 -2.32 2.72 3.58
N ASP A 68 -1.21 2.02 3.82
CA ASP A 68 -1.17 0.82 4.67
C ASP A 68 0.12 0.83 5.49
N LEU A 69 -0.01 0.87 6.82
CA LEU A 69 1.11 0.93 7.75
C LEU A 69 1.11 -0.31 8.65
N PHE A 70 2.16 -1.11 8.59
CA PHE A 70 2.26 -2.37 9.35
C PHE A 70 3.71 -2.72 9.67
N LYS A 71 3.89 -3.79 10.45
CA LYS A 71 5.20 -4.37 10.77
C LYS A 71 5.47 -5.59 9.89
N LEU A 72 6.70 -5.70 9.39
CA LEU A 72 7.18 -6.86 8.64
C LEU A 72 8.66 -7.09 8.95
N GLY A 73 9.02 -8.29 9.38
CA GLY A 73 10.41 -8.64 9.68
C GLY A 73 11.08 -7.69 10.71
N GLY A 74 10.31 -7.18 11.68
CA GLY A 74 10.80 -6.27 12.72
C GLY A 74 10.93 -4.80 12.30
N LYS A 75 10.66 -4.46 11.05
CA LYS A 75 10.66 -3.07 10.53
C LYS A 75 9.26 -2.55 10.33
N ASP A 76 9.13 -1.23 10.25
CA ASP A 76 7.92 -0.58 9.76
C ASP A 76 7.90 -0.64 8.23
N VAL A 77 6.73 -0.93 7.69
CA VAL A 77 6.45 -0.87 6.26
C VAL A 77 5.28 0.08 6.04
N PHE A 78 5.46 0.98 5.10
CA PHE A 78 4.39 1.85 4.63
C PHE A 78 4.18 1.62 3.13
N ILE A 79 2.97 1.22 2.76
CA ILE A 79 2.54 1.08 1.36
C ILE A 79 1.54 2.19 1.08
N TRP A 80 1.62 2.81 -0.10
CA TRP A 80 0.63 3.79 -0.55
C TRP A 80 0.59 3.82 -2.08
N SER A 81 -0.46 4.42 -2.60
CA SER A 81 -0.67 4.59 -4.04
C SER A 81 -0.60 6.07 -4.42
N PRO A 82 0.61 6.61 -4.73
CA PRO A 82 0.76 7.99 -5.16
C PRO A 82 0.28 8.17 -6.60
N GLN A 83 -0.49 9.25 -6.85
CA GLN A 83 -0.94 9.65 -8.18
C GLN A 83 -0.12 10.82 -8.69
N GLY A 84 0.34 10.74 -9.93
CA GLY A 84 1.07 11.82 -10.61
C GLY A 84 2.57 11.86 -10.33
N LYS A 85 3.15 10.86 -9.68
CA LYS A 85 4.61 10.78 -9.49
C LYS A 85 5.34 10.88 -10.81
N LEU A 86 6.39 11.71 -10.85
CA LEU A 86 7.21 11.88 -12.04
C LEU A 86 7.91 10.59 -12.46
N ARG A 87 7.97 10.37 -13.76
CA ARG A 87 8.73 9.26 -14.35
C ARG A 87 10.21 9.34 -14.01
N GLU A 88 10.80 8.22 -13.72
CA GLU A 88 12.22 8.06 -13.45
C GLU A 88 12.77 6.88 -14.26
N ALA A 89 13.57 7.15 -15.29
CA ALA A 89 14.19 6.11 -16.14
C ALA A 89 13.21 4.97 -16.49
N HIS A 90 13.24 3.87 -15.74
CA HIS A 90 12.40 2.70 -15.93
C HIS A 90 11.30 2.53 -14.86
N GLN A 91 11.15 3.51 -13.95
CA GLN A 91 10.18 3.49 -12.87
C GLN A 91 9.12 4.57 -13.06
N PHE A 92 7.98 4.39 -12.42
CA PHE A 92 6.88 5.37 -12.42
C PHE A 92 6.41 5.73 -13.84
N GLN A 93 6.12 4.71 -14.66
CA GLN A 93 5.83 4.91 -16.09
C GLN A 93 4.38 5.28 -16.41
N ASN A 94 3.48 5.32 -15.44
CA ASN A 94 2.09 5.79 -15.58
C ASN A 94 1.75 6.82 -14.48
N ASN A 95 0.48 7.16 -14.28
CA ASN A 95 0.04 8.11 -13.25
C ASN A 95 -0.38 7.44 -11.93
N TYR A 96 -0.52 6.12 -11.93
CA TYR A 96 -1.07 5.33 -10.83
C TYR A 96 -0.05 4.30 -10.39
N HIS A 97 0.53 4.50 -9.23
CA HIS A 97 1.61 3.64 -8.73
C HIS A 97 1.20 2.98 -7.43
N ALA A 98 1.83 1.87 -7.11
CA ALA A 98 1.85 1.28 -5.79
C ALA A 98 3.30 1.28 -5.30
N VAL A 99 3.57 1.98 -4.22
CA VAL A 99 4.92 2.21 -3.68
C VAL A 99 4.99 1.66 -2.27
N TYR A 100 6.15 1.18 -1.87
CA TYR A 100 6.42 0.82 -0.50
C TYR A 100 7.68 1.49 0.02
N ALA A 101 7.69 1.79 1.31
CA ALA A 101 8.87 2.17 2.07
C ALA A 101 9.09 1.16 3.20
N VAL A 102 10.34 0.78 3.42
CA VAL A 102 10.79 -0.03 4.57
C VAL A 102 11.71 0.81 5.41
N GLY A 103 11.52 0.79 6.73
CA GLY A 103 12.32 1.60 7.63
C GLY A 103 11.75 1.67 9.03
N LYS A 104 11.69 2.87 9.60
CA LYS A 104 11.18 3.12 10.95
C LYS A 104 10.30 4.37 11.00
N LEU A 105 9.13 4.25 11.59
CA LEU A 105 8.27 5.38 11.92
C LEU A 105 8.65 5.91 13.32
N GLU A 106 9.08 7.16 13.40
CA GLU A 106 9.34 7.87 14.65
C GLU A 106 8.47 9.13 14.71
N GLY A 107 7.51 9.10 15.62
CA GLY A 107 6.46 10.13 15.65
C GLY A 107 5.67 10.15 14.35
N LEU A 108 5.79 11.19 13.57
CA LEU A 108 5.15 11.36 12.26
C LEU A 108 6.15 11.26 11.09
N THR A 109 7.43 11.02 11.36
CA THR A 109 8.46 10.90 10.32
C THR A 109 8.79 9.44 10.06
N PHE A 110 8.64 9.03 8.80
CA PHE A 110 9.05 7.71 8.34
C PHE A 110 10.47 7.77 7.78
N HIS A 111 11.42 7.26 8.53
CA HIS A 111 12.83 7.14 8.15
C HIS A 111 13.00 5.93 7.24
N ALA A 112 12.84 6.15 5.93
CA ALA A 112 12.93 5.09 4.95
C ALA A 112 14.38 4.67 4.70
N GLU A 113 14.66 3.37 4.82
CA GLU A 113 15.92 2.74 4.42
C GLU A 113 15.86 2.29 2.96
N HIS A 114 14.63 2.06 2.45
CA HIS A 114 14.40 1.67 1.06
C HIS A 114 13.00 2.12 0.62
N ILE A 115 12.90 2.62 -0.61
CA ILE A 115 11.63 2.94 -1.27
C ILE A 115 11.67 2.36 -2.69
N ALA A 116 10.60 1.69 -3.10
CA ALA A 116 10.48 1.17 -4.46
C ALA A 116 9.01 0.99 -4.86
N GLU A 117 8.78 0.78 -6.16
CA GLU A 117 7.50 0.29 -6.65
C GLU A 117 7.25 -1.12 -6.12
N LEU A 118 6.00 -1.38 -5.70
CA LEU A 118 5.62 -2.65 -5.11
C LEU A 118 5.42 -3.74 -6.16
N ASP A 119 5.01 -3.36 -7.37
CA ASP A 119 4.81 -4.26 -8.50
C ASP A 119 5.40 -3.65 -9.77
N GLN A 120 6.08 -4.47 -10.57
CA GLN A 120 6.72 -4.06 -11.82
C GLN A 120 6.05 -4.72 -13.04
N GLY A 121 4.89 -5.33 -12.85
CA GLY A 121 4.09 -5.91 -13.93
C GLY A 121 3.30 -4.84 -14.68
N PHE A 122 2.23 -5.28 -15.35
CA PHE A 122 1.29 -4.37 -15.98
C PHE A 122 0.44 -3.65 -14.93
N ASP A 123 -0.84 -3.55 -15.13
CA ASP A 123 -1.74 -2.82 -14.25
C ASP A 123 -1.75 -3.42 -12.84
N PHE A 124 -1.30 -2.64 -11.88
CA PHE A 124 -1.36 -2.99 -10.46
C PHE A 124 -1.56 -1.74 -9.63
N TYR A 125 -2.63 -1.71 -8.84
CA TYR A 125 -2.99 -0.54 -8.06
C TYR A 125 -3.70 -0.89 -6.75
N ALA A 126 -3.78 0.07 -5.83
CA ALA A 126 -4.55 0.02 -4.59
C ALA A 126 -4.30 -1.24 -3.72
N PRO A 127 -3.04 -1.68 -3.51
CA PRO A 127 -2.77 -2.85 -2.69
C PRO A 127 -3.13 -2.60 -1.22
N GLN A 128 -3.64 -3.65 -0.57
CA GLN A 128 -3.93 -3.63 0.87
C GLN A 128 -3.54 -4.95 1.51
N THR A 129 -2.97 -4.88 2.72
CA THR A 129 -2.72 -6.07 3.54
C THR A 129 -3.93 -6.39 4.42
N PHE A 130 -4.05 -7.64 4.86
CA PHE A 130 -5.00 -8.00 5.90
C PHE A 130 -4.56 -7.43 7.24
N ALA A 131 -5.49 -6.77 7.93
CA ALA A 131 -5.29 -6.34 9.30
C ALA A 131 -5.42 -7.53 10.27
N GLY A 132 -4.74 -7.45 11.42
CA GLY A 132 -4.88 -8.43 12.50
C GLY A 132 -4.13 -9.75 12.30
N LEU A 133 -3.40 -9.93 11.20
CA LEU A 133 -2.50 -11.07 10.99
C LEU A 133 -1.12 -10.86 11.65
N SER A 134 -0.96 -9.84 12.46
CA SER A 134 0.31 -9.35 13.04
C SER A 134 1.06 -10.33 13.95
N LYS A 135 0.55 -11.54 14.15
CA LYS A 135 1.27 -12.61 14.86
C LYS A 135 2.15 -13.47 13.93
N THR A 136 2.09 -13.22 12.63
CA THR A 136 2.92 -13.90 11.63
C THR A 136 4.05 -12.96 11.20
N GLU A 137 5.22 -13.50 10.95
CA GLU A 137 6.34 -12.75 10.39
C GLU A 137 6.05 -12.22 8.98
N ASN A 138 4.93 -12.66 8.39
CA ASN A 138 4.52 -12.40 7.02
C ASN A 138 3.17 -11.67 6.99
N ALA A 139 3.02 -10.74 6.06
CA ALA A 139 1.76 -10.10 5.75
C ALA A 139 1.15 -10.73 4.47
N ILE A 140 -0.17 -10.72 4.37
CA ILE A 140 -0.88 -11.17 3.15
C ILE A 140 -1.49 -9.94 2.49
N LEU A 141 -1.25 -9.79 1.19
CA LEU A 141 -1.64 -8.64 0.38
C LEU A 141 -2.50 -9.07 -0.80
N PHE A 142 -3.48 -8.25 -1.13
CA PHE A 142 -4.16 -8.20 -2.42
C PHE A 142 -3.88 -6.87 -3.10
N GLY A 143 -3.85 -6.88 -4.42
CA GLY A 143 -3.85 -5.67 -5.25
C GLY A 143 -4.90 -5.78 -6.35
N TRP A 144 -5.24 -4.66 -6.95
CA TRP A 144 -6.12 -4.60 -8.11
C TRP A 144 -5.28 -4.70 -9.39
N ILE A 145 -5.59 -5.68 -10.24
CA ILE A 145 -5.07 -5.78 -11.61
C ILE A 145 -5.93 -4.88 -12.47
N GLY A 146 -5.66 -3.59 -12.42
CA GLY A 146 -6.41 -2.55 -13.10
C GLY A 146 -5.84 -1.16 -12.81
N LEU A 147 -6.23 -0.19 -13.64
CA LEU A 147 -5.94 1.23 -13.44
C LEU A 147 -7.21 2.06 -13.71
N PRO A 148 -7.43 3.17 -12.98
CA PRO A 148 -8.68 3.92 -13.06
C PRO A 148 -9.07 4.42 -14.46
N ASP A 149 -8.09 4.83 -15.26
CA ASP A 149 -8.33 5.51 -16.54
C ASP A 149 -8.23 4.60 -17.77
N LEU A 150 -8.13 3.28 -17.56
CA LEU A 150 -7.98 2.33 -18.65
C LEU A 150 -9.33 1.69 -19.02
N THR A 151 -9.47 1.42 -20.31
CA THR A 151 -10.53 0.56 -20.86
C THR A 151 -9.95 -0.81 -21.16
N TYR A 152 -10.74 -1.85 -20.89
CA TYR A 152 -10.31 -3.24 -21.05
C TYR A 152 -11.11 -3.95 -22.14
N PRO A 153 -10.52 -4.92 -22.85
CA PRO A 153 -11.23 -5.72 -23.87
C PRO A 153 -12.49 -6.42 -23.35
N THR A 154 -12.58 -6.61 -22.02
CA THR A 154 -13.71 -7.23 -21.33
C THR A 154 -14.86 -6.30 -21.03
N ASP A 155 -14.72 -4.98 -21.18
CA ASP A 155 -15.77 -3.98 -20.90
C ASP A 155 -17.03 -4.25 -21.72
N LYS A 156 -16.89 -4.76 -22.94
CA LYS A 156 -18.01 -5.21 -23.79
C LYS A 156 -18.88 -6.29 -23.14
N PHE A 157 -18.33 -7.02 -22.16
CA PHE A 157 -19.04 -8.02 -21.38
C PHE A 157 -19.52 -7.49 -20.02
N LYS A 158 -19.41 -6.17 -19.80
CA LYS A 158 -19.81 -5.45 -18.57
C LYS A 158 -19.01 -5.84 -17.33
N TRP A 159 -17.76 -6.21 -17.48
CA TRP A 159 -16.80 -6.37 -16.40
C TRP A 159 -15.39 -6.06 -16.88
N HIS A 160 -14.53 -5.61 -15.98
CA HIS A 160 -13.10 -5.48 -16.25
C HIS A 160 -12.28 -5.71 -14.99
N SER A 161 -10.97 -5.89 -15.21
CA SER A 161 -9.95 -6.08 -14.18
C SER A 161 -10.19 -7.31 -13.28
N ALA A 162 -9.32 -7.51 -12.33
CA ALA A 162 -9.38 -8.60 -11.36
C ALA A 162 -8.61 -8.21 -10.09
N LEU A 163 -8.79 -8.96 -9.01
CA LEU A 163 -7.84 -8.95 -7.90
C LEU A 163 -6.70 -9.90 -8.21
N THR A 164 -5.52 -9.60 -7.67
CA THR A 164 -4.39 -10.53 -7.71
C THR A 164 -4.72 -11.80 -6.91
N LEU A 165 -3.93 -12.85 -7.10
CA LEU A 165 -3.85 -13.89 -6.09
C LEU A 165 -3.40 -13.28 -4.76
N PRO A 166 -3.80 -13.85 -3.60
CA PRO A 166 -3.26 -13.42 -2.32
C PRO A 166 -1.77 -13.68 -2.29
N ARG A 167 -1.00 -12.63 -1.93
CA ARG A 167 0.46 -12.65 -1.91
C ARG A 167 0.96 -12.57 -0.47
N GLU A 168 1.78 -13.53 -0.08
CA GLU A 168 2.57 -13.45 1.14
C GLU A 168 3.75 -12.52 0.92
N LEU A 169 3.89 -11.52 1.79
CA LEU A 169 5.01 -10.59 1.79
C LEU A 169 6.09 -11.09 2.74
N ARG A 170 7.32 -11.07 2.29
CA ARG A 170 8.52 -11.37 3.09
C ARG A 170 9.51 -10.23 2.96
N LEU A 171 10.17 -9.90 4.06
CA LEU A 171 11.23 -8.91 4.05
C LEU A 171 12.59 -9.62 3.98
N GLU A 172 13.36 -9.33 2.93
CA GLU A 172 14.74 -9.78 2.77
C GLU A 172 15.66 -8.56 2.69
N GLY A 173 16.43 -8.34 3.75
CA GLY A 173 17.13 -7.06 3.94
C GLY A 173 16.13 -5.90 4.07
N ASN A 174 16.09 -5.01 3.08
CA ASN A 174 15.17 -3.88 3.00
C ASN A 174 14.20 -3.99 1.81
N LYS A 175 14.12 -5.15 1.16
CA LYS A 175 13.24 -5.36 0.01
C LYS A 175 12.10 -6.29 0.36
N ILE A 176 10.91 -5.93 -0.14
CA ILE A 176 9.73 -6.80 -0.04
C ILE A 176 9.75 -7.78 -1.20
N HIS A 177 9.72 -9.06 -0.86
CA HIS A 177 9.49 -10.16 -1.80
C HIS A 177 8.03 -10.63 -1.67
N GLN A 178 7.43 -11.02 -2.79
CA GLN A 178 6.02 -11.38 -2.88
C GLN A 178 5.88 -12.77 -3.48
N TYR A 179 5.12 -13.63 -2.80
CA TYR A 179 4.85 -14.99 -3.24
C TYR A 179 3.34 -15.27 -3.16
N PRO A 180 2.72 -15.93 -4.14
CA PRO A 180 1.38 -16.45 -3.93
C PRO A 180 1.35 -17.32 -2.69
N ILE A 181 0.32 -17.21 -1.85
CA ILE A 181 0.22 -18.03 -0.64
C ILE A 181 0.17 -19.52 -0.99
N ALA A 182 0.74 -20.37 -0.14
CA ALA A 182 0.84 -21.81 -0.39
C ALA A 182 -0.52 -22.45 -0.69
N LYS A 183 -1.59 -21.99 -0.05
CA LYS A 183 -2.96 -22.45 -0.27
C LYS A 183 -3.42 -22.35 -1.73
N THR A 184 -2.88 -21.40 -2.49
CA THR A 184 -3.19 -21.25 -3.92
C THR A 184 -2.81 -22.48 -4.75
N TYR A 185 -1.77 -23.20 -4.32
CA TYR A 185 -1.23 -24.34 -5.04
C TYR A 185 -1.83 -25.70 -4.63
N GLU A 186 -2.53 -25.77 -3.50
CA GLU A 186 -3.03 -27.04 -2.95
C GLU A 186 -3.98 -27.79 -3.89
N ASN A 187 -4.70 -27.07 -4.75
CA ASN A 187 -5.66 -27.66 -5.70
C ASN A 187 -5.13 -27.69 -7.15
N LEU A 188 -3.86 -27.34 -7.36
CA LEU A 188 -3.26 -27.38 -8.70
C LEU A 188 -2.67 -28.77 -8.95
N THR A 189 -3.05 -29.37 -10.08
CA THR A 189 -2.44 -30.61 -10.59
C THR A 189 -1.49 -30.27 -11.71
N ALA A 190 -0.25 -30.71 -11.61
CA ALA A 190 0.70 -30.59 -12.72
C ALA A 190 0.20 -31.39 -13.94
N LEU A 191 -0.07 -30.70 -15.04
CA LEU A 191 -0.52 -31.34 -16.30
C LEU A 191 0.66 -31.87 -17.10
N SER A 192 1.82 -31.22 -17.04
CA SER A 192 3.06 -31.67 -17.68
C SER A 192 4.26 -30.94 -17.07
N THR A 193 5.43 -31.54 -17.20
CA THR A 193 6.70 -30.87 -16.95
C THR A 193 7.28 -30.47 -18.29
N LEU A 194 7.52 -29.20 -18.51
CA LEU A 194 8.29 -28.74 -19.68
C LEU A 194 9.75 -29.14 -19.44
N GLN A 195 10.31 -29.90 -20.38
CA GLN A 195 11.74 -30.24 -20.42
C GLN A 195 12.52 -29.20 -21.19
#